data_f10e8850f6797fa8cffa9ce823fde663
#
_entry.id   f10e8850f6797fa8cffa9ce823fde663
#
_cell.length_a   1.000
_cell.length_b   1.000
_cell.length_c   1.000
_cell.angle_alpha   90.00
_cell.angle_beta   90.00
_cell.angle_gamma   90.00
#
_symmetry.space_group_name_H-M   'P 1'
#
loop_
_entity.id
_entity.type
_entity.pdbx_description
1 polymer ?
#
loop_
_entity_poly.entity_id
_entity_poly.type
_entity_poly.pdbx_seq_one_letter_code
_entity_poly.pdbx_strand_id
1 'polypeptide(L)'
;MRKLQNTLYITTQGSYLHKERETLVVEQERKKVAQLPVHSIGHIFCFGNVLVSPFLMGFCGENNVNLAFFTENGRFLGRLQGRQSGNVLLRRAQYRLSEHNPVPIARHIIAAKIQSGKRVLQRRLRNHGEHEEVQAAVSALNFSLQQLKRAESLELIRGIEGDAAARYFGVFRHLLRENSGFAFDGRNRRPPRDGVNALLSFVYSILGKDISGALQGVGLDPQVGFLHADRPGRDSLAQDILEEFRAWWADRLVLSLINRGQIKPQDFVAEAGGAVNIKPEARKLLFQTLQAKKQEKIMHPFLQEEVEIGLLPYIQAMLLARHLRGDLAEYPPFLMR
;
A
#
# COMPACT_ATOMS: atom_id res chain seq x y z
N MET A 1 20.45 -9.53 -8.27
CA MET A 1 19.61 -9.31 -7.06
C MET A 1 19.61 -7.83 -6.75
N ARG A 2 18.48 -7.11 -6.88
CA ARG A 2 18.40 -5.70 -6.45
C ARG A 2 18.42 -5.65 -4.93
N LYS A 3 19.32 -4.85 -4.34
CA LYS A 3 19.27 -4.56 -2.91
C LYS A 3 17.96 -3.84 -2.59
N LEU A 4 17.37 -4.13 -1.43
CA LEU A 4 16.21 -3.44 -0.91
C LEU A 4 16.49 -1.95 -0.86
N GLN A 5 15.74 -1.16 -1.59
CA GLN A 5 15.87 0.30 -1.52
C GLN A 5 15.04 0.78 -0.33
N ASN A 6 15.70 1.33 0.69
CA ASN A 6 15.04 1.85 1.88
C ASN A 6 14.20 3.09 1.56
N THR A 7 13.13 3.27 2.32
CA THR A 7 12.31 4.49 2.28
C THR A 7 12.78 5.45 3.37
N LEU A 8 13.06 6.68 2.99
CA LEU A 8 13.41 7.77 3.90
C LEU A 8 12.16 8.63 4.15
N TYR A 9 11.75 8.73 5.40
CA TYR A 9 10.63 9.58 5.82
C TYR A 9 11.17 10.82 6.52
N ILE A 10 10.95 11.99 5.93
CA ILE A 10 11.33 13.29 6.51
C ILE A 10 10.09 13.95 7.10
N THR A 11 10.01 13.98 8.42
CA THR A 11 8.86 14.49 9.16
C THR A 11 9.16 15.75 9.95
N THR A 12 10.44 16.09 10.14
CA THR A 12 10.86 17.29 10.87
C THR A 12 10.70 18.53 9.99
N GLN A 13 9.93 19.50 10.48
CA GLN A 13 9.67 20.74 9.77
C GLN A 13 10.92 21.58 9.62
N GLY A 14 11.04 22.30 8.49
CA GLY A 14 12.21 23.12 8.17
C GLY A 14 13.44 22.32 7.73
N SER A 15 13.32 21.00 7.56
CA SER A 15 14.43 20.19 7.01
C SER A 15 14.73 20.60 5.57
N TYR A 16 16.02 20.61 5.22
CA TYR A 16 16.53 20.86 3.88
C TYR A 16 17.29 19.64 3.38
N LEU A 17 16.91 19.13 2.20
CA LEU A 17 17.54 17.99 1.55
C LEU A 17 18.34 18.46 0.34
N HIS A 18 19.58 18.05 0.27
CA HIS A 18 20.43 18.34 -0.89
C HIS A 18 21.37 17.18 -1.22
N LYS A 19 21.97 17.24 -2.41
CA LYS A 19 22.94 16.26 -2.88
C LYS A 19 24.35 16.72 -2.51
N GLU A 20 25.16 15.79 -2.00
CA GLU A 20 26.58 15.94 -1.83
C GLU A 20 27.28 14.71 -2.42
N ARG A 21 27.92 14.84 -3.61
CA ARG A 21 28.42 13.70 -4.40
C ARG A 21 27.31 12.66 -4.65
N GLU A 22 27.53 11.40 -4.29
CA GLU A 22 26.57 10.30 -4.43
C GLU A 22 25.75 10.07 -3.15
N THR A 23 25.62 11.09 -2.31
CA THR A 23 24.88 11.03 -1.05
C THR A 23 23.78 12.08 -0.98
N LEU A 24 22.71 11.71 -0.28
CA LEU A 24 21.68 12.62 0.17
C LEU A 24 22.08 13.15 1.56
N VAL A 25 22.05 14.43 1.74
CA VAL A 25 22.29 15.13 3.01
C VAL A 25 20.98 15.71 3.49
N VAL A 26 20.70 15.52 4.78
CA VAL A 26 19.58 16.15 5.48
C VAL A 26 20.16 17.18 6.44
N GLU A 27 19.72 18.42 6.31
CA GLU A 27 20.06 19.51 7.22
C GLU A 27 18.83 19.98 7.99
N GLN A 28 19.08 20.39 9.23
CA GLN A 28 18.12 21.08 10.09
C GLN A 28 18.84 22.27 10.73
N GLU A 29 18.24 23.46 10.69
CA GLU A 29 18.85 24.68 11.21
C GLU A 29 20.30 24.91 10.68
N ARG A 30 20.53 24.61 9.39
CA ARG A 30 21.85 24.68 8.72
C ARG A 30 22.91 23.71 9.28
N LYS A 31 22.51 22.72 10.07
CA LYS A 31 23.40 21.68 10.57
C LYS A 31 23.09 20.36 9.88
N LYS A 32 24.12 19.67 9.41
CA LYS A 32 23.99 18.31 8.86
C LYS A 32 23.58 17.34 9.96
N VAL A 33 22.39 16.73 9.81
CA VAL A 33 21.86 15.74 10.77
C VAL A 33 21.94 14.31 10.26
N ALA A 34 21.99 14.13 8.92
CA ALA A 34 22.17 12.81 8.31
C ALA A 34 22.83 12.93 6.93
N GLN A 35 23.55 11.88 6.56
CA GLN A 35 24.11 11.70 5.20
C GLN A 35 23.98 10.23 4.81
N LEU A 36 23.32 9.96 3.69
CA LEU A 36 22.93 8.62 3.27
C LEU A 36 23.33 8.38 1.80
N PRO A 37 23.90 7.21 1.47
CA PRO A 37 24.17 6.85 0.07
C PRO A 37 22.88 6.75 -0.72
N VAL A 38 22.74 7.45 -1.83
CA VAL A 38 21.49 7.49 -2.61
C VAL A 38 21.15 6.13 -3.22
N HIS A 39 22.15 5.34 -3.60
CA HIS A 39 21.95 4.01 -4.18
C HIS A 39 21.25 3.02 -3.24
N SER A 40 21.20 3.32 -1.93
CA SER A 40 20.46 2.53 -0.93
C SER A 40 19.03 3.02 -0.71
N ILE A 41 18.62 4.13 -1.33
CA ILE A 41 17.32 4.79 -1.15
C ILE A 41 16.46 4.55 -2.39
N GLY A 42 15.25 4.04 -2.21
CA GLY A 42 14.25 3.88 -3.26
C GLY A 42 13.17 4.95 -3.23
N HIS A 43 12.88 5.42 -2.03
CA HIS A 43 11.81 6.39 -1.82
C HIS A 43 12.23 7.45 -0.81
N ILE A 44 11.86 8.70 -1.06
CA ILE A 44 11.97 9.82 -0.13
C ILE A 44 10.58 10.43 0.01
N PHE A 45 10.04 10.42 1.22
CA PHE A 45 8.72 10.98 1.52
C PHE A 45 8.88 12.16 2.47
N CYS A 46 8.53 13.35 1.97
CA CYS A 46 8.63 14.62 2.68
C CYS A 46 7.26 15.03 3.23
N PHE A 47 7.16 15.25 4.53
CA PHE A 47 5.91 15.60 5.22
C PHE A 47 5.97 17.03 5.77
N GLY A 48 5.06 17.89 5.30
CA GLY A 48 4.98 19.30 5.71
C GLY A 48 6.01 20.17 5.01
N ASN A 49 6.56 21.13 5.74
CA ASN A 49 7.51 22.10 5.21
C ASN A 49 8.94 21.53 5.15
N VAL A 50 9.21 20.76 4.09
CA VAL A 50 10.52 20.18 3.77
C VAL A 50 11.00 20.73 2.44
N LEU A 51 12.19 21.30 2.42
CA LEU A 51 12.81 21.84 1.21
C LEU A 51 13.72 20.79 0.56
N VAL A 52 13.72 20.75 -0.77
CA VAL A 52 14.57 19.83 -1.55
C VAL A 52 15.27 20.62 -2.65
N SER A 53 16.59 20.48 -2.77
CA SER A 53 17.34 21.20 -3.81
C SER A 53 17.01 20.67 -5.20
N PRO A 54 17.02 21.53 -6.25
CA PRO A 54 16.83 21.11 -7.64
C PRO A 54 17.85 20.05 -8.10
N PHE A 55 19.10 20.13 -7.63
CA PHE A 55 20.13 19.13 -7.96
C PHE A 55 19.83 17.76 -7.37
N LEU A 56 19.28 17.69 -6.15
CA LEU A 56 18.81 16.42 -5.57
C LEU A 56 17.58 15.90 -6.32
N MET A 57 16.67 16.76 -6.71
CA MET A 57 15.51 16.37 -7.52
C MET A 57 15.96 15.75 -8.84
N GLY A 58 16.88 16.39 -9.59
CA GLY A 58 17.44 15.84 -10.83
C GLY A 58 18.08 14.47 -10.61
N PHE A 59 18.91 14.37 -9.57
CA PHE A 59 19.57 13.12 -9.22
C PHE A 59 18.60 11.99 -8.83
N CYS A 60 17.55 12.30 -8.09
CA CYS A 60 16.47 11.35 -7.80
C CYS A 60 15.79 10.89 -9.09
N GLY A 61 15.50 11.81 -10.01
CA GLY A 61 14.88 11.50 -11.29
C GLY A 61 15.74 10.57 -12.17
N GLU A 62 17.04 10.79 -12.22
CA GLU A 62 18.00 9.99 -12.99
C GLU A 62 18.20 8.59 -12.40
N ASN A 63 18.16 8.46 -11.08
CA ASN A 63 18.41 7.20 -10.36
C ASN A 63 17.14 6.43 -9.98
N ASN A 64 15.97 6.83 -10.50
CA ASN A 64 14.67 6.25 -10.18
C ASN A 64 14.36 6.23 -8.66
N VAL A 65 14.83 7.22 -7.92
CA VAL A 65 14.44 7.45 -6.53
C VAL A 65 13.11 8.19 -6.52
N ASN A 66 12.08 7.59 -5.95
CA ASN A 66 10.77 8.20 -5.87
C ASN A 66 10.75 9.26 -4.77
N LEU A 67 10.60 10.52 -5.14
CA LEU A 67 10.47 11.65 -4.22
C LEU A 67 9.03 12.13 -4.21
N ALA A 68 8.38 12.10 -3.05
CA ALA A 68 6.98 12.52 -2.90
C ALA A 68 6.81 13.45 -1.70
N PHE A 69 5.87 14.38 -1.84
CA PHE A 69 5.55 15.40 -0.87
C PHE A 69 4.14 15.20 -0.33
N PHE A 70 3.99 15.39 0.96
CA PHE A 70 2.74 15.25 1.68
C PHE A 70 2.54 16.44 2.63
N THR A 71 1.30 16.76 2.97
CA THR A 71 1.04 17.61 4.13
C THR A 71 1.54 16.92 5.39
N GLU A 72 1.69 17.65 6.50
CA GLU A 72 2.02 17.06 7.80
C GLU A 72 1.08 15.91 8.17
N ASN A 73 -0.18 16.00 7.76
CA ASN A 73 -1.22 15.00 8.04
C ASN A 73 -1.29 13.85 7.01
N GLY A 74 -0.31 13.75 6.11
CA GLY A 74 -0.19 12.65 5.16
C GLY A 74 -1.03 12.78 3.89
N ARG A 75 -1.71 13.93 3.64
CA ARG A 75 -2.36 14.18 2.37
C ARG A 75 -1.30 14.42 1.29
N PHE A 76 -1.37 13.66 0.22
CA PHE A 76 -0.47 13.79 -0.92
C PHE A 76 -0.56 15.18 -1.57
N LEU A 77 0.58 15.82 -1.82
CA LEU A 77 0.71 17.11 -2.50
C LEU A 77 1.23 16.96 -3.92
N GLY A 78 2.29 16.16 -4.10
CA GLY A 78 2.92 15.97 -5.40
C GLY A 78 4.05 14.96 -5.32
N ARG A 79 4.56 14.57 -6.50
CA ARG A 79 5.75 13.73 -6.61
C ARG A 79 6.64 14.22 -7.73
N LEU A 80 7.94 13.96 -7.59
CA LEU A 80 8.87 14.12 -8.68
C LEU A 80 8.72 12.93 -9.63
N GLN A 81 8.54 13.22 -10.91
CA GLN A 81 8.61 12.25 -11.97
C GLN A 81 9.88 12.54 -12.78
N GLY A 82 10.84 11.63 -12.69
CA GLY A 82 12.05 11.68 -13.51
C GLY A 82 11.76 11.29 -14.96
N ARG A 83 12.82 11.24 -15.78
CA ARG A 83 12.72 10.78 -17.16
C ARG A 83 12.10 9.37 -17.19
N GLN A 84 10.98 9.21 -17.87
CA GLN A 84 10.36 7.88 -18.04
C GLN A 84 11.31 7.00 -18.87
N SER A 85 12.05 6.15 -18.16
CA SER A 85 12.72 5.01 -18.78
C SER A 85 11.74 3.85 -18.76
N GLY A 86 11.28 3.37 -19.89
CA GLY A 86 10.38 2.22 -19.87
C GLY A 86 10.10 1.72 -21.28
N ASN A 87 9.99 0.40 -21.37
CA ASN A 87 9.64 -0.26 -22.61
C ASN A 87 8.26 0.20 -23.11
N VAL A 88 8.22 1.02 -24.16
CA VAL A 88 6.97 1.49 -24.77
C VAL A 88 6.07 0.32 -25.20
N LEU A 89 6.65 -0.83 -25.60
CA LEU A 89 5.90 -2.02 -25.99
C LEU A 89 5.18 -2.63 -24.80
N LEU A 90 5.78 -2.60 -23.62
CA LEU A 90 5.13 -3.07 -22.38
C LEU A 90 3.92 -2.20 -22.03
N ARG A 91 4.03 -0.87 -22.09
CA ARG A 91 2.89 0.03 -21.85
C ARG A 91 1.80 -0.15 -22.89
N ARG A 92 2.18 -0.32 -24.17
CA ARG A 92 1.21 -0.61 -25.24
C ARG A 92 0.46 -1.93 -24.99
N ALA A 93 1.15 -2.96 -24.51
CA ALA A 93 0.53 -4.23 -24.12
C ALA A 93 -0.41 -4.04 -22.91
N GLN A 94 0.01 -3.27 -21.92
CA GLN A 94 -0.83 -2.90 -20.76
C GLN A 94 -2.12 -2.22 -21.20
N TYR A 95 -2.04 -1.18 -22.04
CA TYR A 95 -3.22 -0.42 -22.51
C TYR A 95 -4.18 -1.30 -23.31
N ARG A 96 -3.65 -2.09 -24.24
CA ARG A 96 -4.48 -3.02 -25.02
C ARG A 96 -5.20 -4.03 -24.16
N LEU A 97 -4.49 -4.62 -23.16
CA LEU A 97 -5.09 -5.64 -22.31
C LEU A 97 -6.10 -5.03 -21.33
N SER A 98 -5.86 -3.82 -20.83
CA SER A 98 -6.81 -3.12 -19.96
C SER A 98 -8.12 -2.75 -20.69
N GLU A 99 -8.07 -2.48 -21.99
CA GLU A 99 -9.23 -2.14 -22.81
C GLU A 99 -10.02 -3.39 -23.25
N HIS A 100 -9.31 -4.45 -23.68
CA HIS A 100 -9.94 -5.57 -24.39
C HIS A 100 -10.13 -6.83 -23.52
N ASN A 101 -9.30 -7.07 -22.51
CA ASN A 101 -9.39 -8.29 -21.70
C ASN A 101 -8.88 -8.08 -20.25
N PRO A 102 -9.45 -7.15 -19.49
CA PRO A 102 -9.01 -6.89 -18.12
C PRO A 102 -9.48 -7.94 -17.09
N VAL A 103 -10.52 -8.69 -17.39
CA VAL A 103 -11.23 -9.61 -16.47
C VAL A 103 -10.31 -10.63 -15.81
N PRO A 104 -9.41 -11.35 -16.50
CA PRO A 104 -8.55 -12.34 -15.86
C PRO A 104 -7.65 -11.74 -14.77
N ILE A 105 -7.01 -10.60 -15.04
CA ILE A 105 -6.13 -9.92 -14.07
C ILE A 105 -6.94 -9.39 -12.89
N ALA A 106 -8.06 -8.71 -13.16
CA ALA A 106 -8.95 -8.20 -12.12
C ALA A 106 -9.45 -9.32 -11.20
N ARG A 107 -9.81 -10.47 -11.77
CA ARG A 107 -10.25 -11.66 -11.03
C ARG A 107 -9.17 -12.18 -10.10
N HIS A 108 -7.92 -12.28 -10.55
CA HIS A 108 -6.79 -12.73 -9.75
C HIS A 108 -6.50 -11.78 -8.59
N ILE A 109 -6.51 -10.47 -8.83
CA ILE A 109 -6.32 -9.44 -7.81
C ILE A 109 -7.39 -9.55 -6.72
N ILE A 110 -8.66 -9.65 -7.12
CA ILE A 110 -9.77 -9.72 -6.16
C ILE A 110 -9.81 -11.07 -5.42
N ALA A 111 -9.40 -12.16 -6.08
CA ALA A 111 -9.21 -13.44 -5.39
C ALA A 111 -8.18 -13.33 -4.25
N ALA A 112 -7.05 -12.66 -4.49
CA ALA A 112 -6.04 -12.42 -3.47
C ALA A 112 -6.56 -11.55 -2.32
N LYS A 113 -7.29 -10.47 -2.63
CA LYS A 113 -7.94 -9.62 -1.63
C LYS A 113 -8.88 -10.42 -0.72
N ILE A 114 -9.84 -11.13 -1.30
CA ILE A 114 -10.85 -11.89 -0.55
C ILE A 114 -10.19 -13.00 0.27
N GLN A 115 -9.25 -13.74 -0.32
CA GLN A 115 -8.53 -14.81 0.37
C GLN A 115 -7.71 -14.27 1.55
N SER A 116 -7.05 -13.12 1.40
CA SER A 116 -6.29 -12.47 2.46
C SER A 116 -7.19 -12.01 3.60
N GLY A 117 -8.33 -11.38 3.29
CA GLY A 117 -9.32 -10.98 4.30
C GLY A 117 -9.87 -12.19 5.05
N LYS A 118 -10.25 -13.26 4.34
CA LYS A 118 -10.70 -14.51 4.95
C LYS A 118 -9.68 -15.07 5.95
N ARG A 119 -8.39 -15.04 5.61
CA ARG A 119 -7.32 -15.55 6.51
C ARG A 119 -7.14 -14.71 7.75
N VAL A 120 -7.30 -13.38 7.65
CA VAL A 120 -7.29 -12.51 8.83
C VAL A 120 -8.41 -12.92 9.79
N LEU A 121 -9.62 -13.15 9.28
CA LEU A 121 -10.76 -13.61 10.09
C LEU A 121 -10.53 -15.01 10.68
N GLN A 122 -10.07 -15.96 9.89
CA GLN A 122 -9.73 -17.31 10.35
C GLN A 122 -8.64 -17.31 11.43
N ARG A 123 -7.64 -16.43 11.32
CA ARG A 123 -6.63 -16.28 12.37
C ARG A 123 -7.22 -15.78 13.68
N ARG A 124 -8.19 -14.86 13.62
CA ARG A 124 -8.92 -14.41 14.80
C ARG A 124 -9.63 -15.59 15.48
N LEU A 125 -10.37 -16.42 14.71
CA LEU A 125 -11.07 -17.59 15.24
C LEU A 125 -10.11 -18.59 15.91
N ARG A 126 -8.97 -18.87 15.29
CA ARG A 126 -7.93 -19.75 15.87
C ARG A 126 -7.34 -19.24 17.17
N ASN A 127 -7.12 -17.92 17.26
CA ASN A 127 -6.40 -17.32 18.39
C ASN A 127 -7.30 -16.96 19.58
N HIS A 128 -8.60 -16.71 19.32
CA HIS A 128 -9.54 -16.18 20.31
C HIS A 128 -10.84 -16.98 20.44
N GLY A 129 -10.89 -18.16 19.81
CA GLY A 129 -12.07 -19.04 19.86
C GLY A 129 -13.16 -18.66 18.86
N GLU A 130 -14.24 -19.43 18.90
CA GLU A 130 -15.38 -19.30 18.01
C GLU A 130 -16.11 -17.95 18.22
N HIS A 131 -16.64 -17.44 17.12
CA HIS A 131 -17.47 -16.23 17.09
C HIS A 131 -18.40 -16.31 15.89
N GLU A 132 -19.69 -16.35 16.12
CA GLU A 132 -20.71 -16.62 15.10
C GLU A 132 -20.65 -15.65 13.92
N GLU A 133 -20.63 -14.31 14.18
CA GLU A 133 -20.57 -13.30 13.11
C GLU A 133 -19.30 -13.44 12.26
N VAL A 134 -18.15 -13.70 12.90
CA VAL A 134 -16.89 -13.87 12.19
C VAL A 134 -16.88 -15.16 11.37
N GLN A 135 -17.46 -16.25 11.89
CA GLN A 135 -17.59 -17.51 11.16
C GLN A 135 -18.52 -17.36 9.95
N ALA A 136 -19.65 -16.67 10.12
CA ALA A 136 -20.55 -16.33 9.01
C ALA A 136 -19.86 -15.51 7.92
N ALA A 137 -19.05 -14.51 8.31
CA ALA A 137 -18.27 -13.72 7.36
C ALA A 137 -17.24 -14.57 6.61
N VAL A 138 -16.54 -15.50 7.27
CA VAL A 138 -15.61 -16.45 6.63
C VAL A 138 -16.34 -17.30 5.58
N SER A 139 -17.54 -17.81 5.92
CA SER A 139 -18.37 -18.59 5.00
C SER A 139 -18.83 -17.75 3.80
N ALA A 140 -19.26 -16.50 4.02
CA ALA A 140 -19.64 -15.58 2.95
C ALA A 140 -18.45 -15.26 2.02
N LEU A 141 -17.25 -15.04 2.56
CA LEU A 141 -16.03 -14.81 1.75
C LEU A 141 -15.66 -16.05 0.93
N ASN A 142 -15.87 -17.26 1.45
CA ASN A 142 -15.72 -18.49 0.66
C ASN A 142 -16.70 -18.54 -0.51
N PHE A 143 -17.94 -18.18 -0.29
CA PHE A 143 -18.96 -18.11 -1.35
C PHE A 143 -18.57 -17.07 -2.41
N SER A 144 -18.13 -15.87 -2.00
CA SER A 144 -17.64 -14.83 -2.92
C SER A 144 -16.49 -15.34 -3.78
N LEU A 145 -15.56 -16.15 -3.24
CA LEU A 145 -14.48 -16.77 -4.03
C LEU A 145 -15.00 -17.77 -5.07
N GLN A 146 -16.08 -18.51 -4.78
CA GLN A 146 -16.68 -19.42 -5.79
C GLN A 146 -17.41 -18.64 -6.89
N GLN A 147 -18.14 -17.59 -6.54
CA GLN A 147 -18.77 -16.70 -7.51
C GLN A 147 -17.73 -16.03 -8.42
N LEU A 148 -16.62 -15.56 -7.84
CA LEU A 148 -15.54 -14.88 -8.57
C LEU A 148 -14.93 -15.75 -9.68
N LYS A 149 -14.83 -17.07 -9.50
CA LYS A 149 -14.35 -18.01 -10.53
C LYS A 149 -15.18 -17.96 -11.82
N ARG A 150 -16.47 -17.64 -11.71
CA ARG A 150 -17.44 -17.61 -12.79
C ARG A 150 -17.72 -16.19 -13.30
N ALA A 151 -17.10 -15.18 -12.70
CA ALA A 151 -17.34 -13.79 -13.09
C ALA A 151 -16.68 -13.49 -14.46
N GLU A 152 -17.47 -13.07 -15.43
CA GLU A 152 -17.06 -12.82 -16.82
C GLU A 152 -17.03 -11.32 -17.16
N SER A 153 -17.42 -10.44 -16.23
CA SER A 153 -17.36 -9.00 -16.44
C SER A 153 -16.77 -8.26 -15.26
N LEU A 154 -16.23 -7.05 -15.50
CA LEU A 154 -15.71 -6.20 -14.43
C LEU A 154 -16.79 -5.75 -13.46
N GLU A 155 -18.03 -5.56 -13.94
CA GLU A 155 -19.17 -5.17 -13.11
C GLU A 155 -19.47 -6.27 -12.09
N LEU A 156 -19.49 -7.53 -12.51
CA LEU A 156 -19.67 -8.68 -11.60
C LEU A 156 -18.52 -8.77 -10.60
N ILE A 157 -17.28 -8.61 -11.05
CA ILE A 157 -16.11 -8.64 -10.15
C ILE A 157 -16.19 -7.54 -9.11
N ARG A 158 -16.55 -6.30 -9.51
CA ARG A 158 -16.72 -5.16 -8.60
C ARG A 158 -17.88 -5.37 -7.62
N GLY A 159 -18.98 -5.97 -8.07
CA GLY A 159 -20.11 -6.33 -7.21
C GLY A 159 -19.71 -7.34 -6.13
N ILE A 160 -19.01 -8.42 -6.53
CA ILE A 160 -18.49 -9.44 -5.61
C ILE A 160 -17.46 -8.83 -4.64
N GLU A 161 -16.59 -7.96 -5.13
CA GLU A 161 -15.60 -7.25 -4.31
C GLU A 161 -16.28 -6.38 -3.25
N GLY A 162 -17.31 -5.63 -3.65
CA GLY A 162 -18.05 -4.75 -2.75
C GLY A 162 -18.78 -5.53 -1.64
N ASP A 163 -19.47 -6.63 -1.98
CA ASP A 163 -20.10 -7.50 -0.97
C ASP A 163 -19.04 -8.13 -0.04
N ALA A 164 -17.97 -8.69 -0.59
CA ALA A 164 -16.89 -9.25 0.21
C ALA A 164 -16.25 -8.23 1.16
N ALA A 165 -16.05 -7.00 0.70
CA ALA A 165 -15.53 -5.92 1.53
C ALA A 165 -16.53 -5.53 2.64
N ALA A 166 -17.82 -5.45 2.34
CA ALA A 166 -18.86 -5.17 3.33
C ALA A 166 -18.89 -6.25 4.42
N ARG A 167 -18.82 -7.54 4.04
CA ARG A 167 -18.76 -8.68 4.98
C ARG A 167 -17.50 -8.62 5.86
N TYR A 168 -16.34 -8.36 5.27
CA TYR A 168 -15.09 -8.27 6.00
C TYR A 168 -15.07 -7.11 6.99
N PHE A 169 -15.43 -5.90 6.56
CA PHE A 169 -15.43 -4.73 7.43
C PHE A 169 -16.60 -4.72 8.41
N GLY A 170 -17.70 -5.39 8.13
CA GLY A 170 -18.83 -5.55 9.07
C GLY A 170 -18.44 -6.27 10.37
N VAL A 171 -17.47 -7.18 10.29
CA VAL A 171 -16.97 -7.93 11.47
C VAL A 171 -15.60 -7.44 11.94
N PHE A 172 -15.03 -6.38 11.35
CA PHE A 172 -13.67 -5.91 11.65
C PHE A 172 -13.51 -5.47 13.11
N ARG A 173 -14.58 -4.96 13.74
CA ARG A 173 -14.61 -4.61 15.17
C ARG A 173 -14.16 -5.77 16.07
N HIS A 174 -14.49 -7.02 15.71
CA HIS A 174 -14.13 -8.21 16.47
C HIS A 174 -12.64 -8.60 16.36
N LEU A 175 -11.87 -7.91 15.50
CA LEU A 175 -10.43 -8.05 15.40
C LEU A 175 -9.69 -7.12 16.39
N LEU A 176 -10.38 -6.11 16.92
CA LEU A 176 -9.87 -5.22 17.94
C LEU A 176 -10.05 -5.86 19.33
N ARG A 177 -9.08 -5.66 20.21
CA ARG A 177 -9.23 -6.07 21.62
C ARG A 177 -10.26 -5.17 22.29
N GLU A 178 -11.12 -5.73 23.12
CA GLU A 178 -12.18 -5.01 23.86
C GLU A 178 -11.64 -3.83 24.67
N ASN A 179 -10.48 -4.02 25.30
CA ASN A 179 -9.81 -3.01 26.12
C ASN A 179 -8.92 -2.04 25.31
N SER A 180 -8.96 -2.07 23.99
CA SER A 180 -8.16 -1.16 23.15
C SER A 180 -8.64 0.28 23.19
N GLY A 181 -9.91 0.51 23.59
CA GLY A 181 -10.54 1.82 23.60
C GLY A 181 -10.92 2.37 22.21
N PHE A 182 -10.74 1.58 21.13
CA PHE A 182 -11.14 1.96 19.78
C PHE A 182 -12.53 1.43 19.44
N ALA A 183 -13.35 2.31 18.87
CA ALA A 183 -14.58 1.94 18.20
C ALA A 183 -14.36 1.83 16.68
N PHE A 184 -15.09 0.91 16.03
CA PHE A 184 -15.10 0.76 14.58
C PHE A 184 -16.48 0.34 14.11
N ASP A 185 -17.11 1.22 13.34
CA ASP A 185 -18.52 1.10 12.88
C ASP A 185 -18.60 0.93 11.36
N GLY A 186 -17.53 0.40 10.76
CA GLY A 186 -17.43 0.19 9.34
C GLY A 186 -16.39 1.10 8.67
N ARG A 187 -16.14 0.82 7.39
CA ARG A 187 -15.09 1.51 6.64
C ARG A 187 -15.57 2.86 6.11
N ASN A 188 -14.96 3.94 6.60
CA ASN A 188 -15.11 5.30 6.08
C ASN A 188 -13.72 5.88 5.73
N ARG A 189 -13.62 6.80 4.76
CA ARG A 189 -12.32 7.22 4.22
C ARG A 189 -12.21 8.65 3.69
N ARG A 190 -13.29 9.39 3.57
CA ARG A 190 -13.24 10.74 2.98
C ARG A 190 -14.23 11.68 3.68
N PRO A 191 -13.85 12.24 4.81
CA PRO A 191 -12.65 11.97 5.61
C PRO A 191 -12.81 10.71 6.50
N PRO A 192 -11.71 10.15 7.07
CA PRO A 192 -11.83 9.15 8.13
C PRO A 192 -12.40 9.77 9.39
N ARG A 193 -13.37 9.10 10.03
CA ARG A 193 -14.13 9.62 11.18
C ARG A 193 -13.78 8.95 12.52
N ASP A 194 -12.85 8.02 12.51
CA ASP A 194 -12.35 7.35 13.71
C ASP A 194 -10.87 7.00 13.53
N GLY A 195 -10.19 6.66 14.63
CA GLY A 195 -8.76 6.39 14.64
C GLY A 195 -8.35 5.16 13.82
N VAL A 196 -9.19 4.13 13.79
CA VAL A 196 -8.92 2.91 13.00
C VAL A 196 -8.95 3.25 11.50
N ASN A 197 -9.98 3.95 11.06
CA ASN A 197 -10.12 4.41 9.69
C ASN A 197 -9.01 5.40 9.28
N ALA A 198 -8.56 6.25 10.19
CA ALA A 198 -7.43 7.14 9.96
C ALA A 198 -6.13 6.35 9.72
N LEU A 199 -5.83 5.37 10.57
CA LEU A 199 -4.65 4.48 10.40
C LEU A 199 -4.72 3.69 9.09
N LEU A 200 -5.84 3.02 8.82
CA LEU A 200 -6.03 2.25 7.58
C LEU A 200 -5.82 3.13 6.35
N SER A 201 -6.42 4.31 6.31
CA SER A 201 -6.32 5.24 5.18
C SER A 201 -4.89 5.73 4.98
N PHE A 202 -4.19 6.01 6.08
CA PHE A 202 -2.81 6.45 6.05
C PHE A 202 -1.88 5.35 5.53
N VAL A 203 -1.96 4.13 6.06
CA VAL A 203 -1.13 3.00 5.61
C VAL A 203 -1.41 2.65 4.15
N TYR A 204 -2.68 2.64 3.73
CA TYR A 204 -3.03 2.41 2.31
C TYR A 204 -2.44 3.48 1.39
N SER A 205 -2.42 4.74 1.82
CA SER A 205 -1.82 5.82 1.04
C SER A 205 -0.32 5.63 0.85
N ILE A 206 0.40 5.25 1.90
CA ILE A 206 1.85 4.99 1.83
C ILE A 206 2.15 3.79 0.93
N LEU A 207 1.48 2.65 1.16
CA LEU A 207 1.68 1.45 0.34
C LEU A 207 1.29 1.69 -1.12
N GLY A 208 0.22 2.44 -1.38
CA GLY A 208 -0.18 2.82 -2.74
C GLY A 208 0.91 3.63 -3.46
N LYS A 209 1.66 4.49 -2.74
CA LYS A 209 2.80 5.23 -3.32
C LYS A 209 4.02 4.35 -3.54
N ASP A 210 4.31 3.42 -2.63
CA ASP A 210 5.35 2.40 -2.83
C ASP A 210 5.06 1.57 -4.09
N ILE A 211 3.81 1.12 -4.26
CA ILE A 211 3.36 0.34 -5.42
C ILE A 211 3.45 1.18 -6.70
N SER A 212 2.99 2.43 -6.68
CA SER A 212 3.09 3.34 -7.82
C SER A 212 4.54 3.52 -8.28
N GLY A 213 5.46 3.70 -7.33
CA GLY A 213 6.90 3.77 -7.62
C GLY A 213 7.46 2.46 -8.19
N ALA A 214 7.04 1.31 -7.66
CA ALA A 214 7.45 0.00 -8.15
C ALA A 214 6.97 -0.24 -9.60
N LEU A 215 5.72 0.08 -9.92
CA LEU A 215 5.15 -0.02 -11.27
C LEU A 215 5.94 0.83 -12.27
N GLN A 216 6.23 2.08 -11.93
CA GLN A 216 7.04 2.96 -12.77
C GLN A 216 8.46 2.43 -12.96
N GLY A 217 9.08 1.91 -11.88
CA GLY A 217 10.42 1.33 -11.94
C GLY A 217 10.53 0.10 -12.85
N VAL A 218 9.41 -0.59 -13.10
CA VAL A 218 9.32 -1.72 -14.05
C VAL A 218 8.95 -1.25 -15.46
N GLY A 219 8.48 0.00 -15.62
CA GLY A 219 8.08 0.57 -16.90
C GLY A 219 6.58 0.47 -17.20
N LEU A 220 5.76 0.13 -16.19
CA LEU A 220 4.30 0.15 -16.27
C LEU A 220 3.76 1.55 -15.94
N ASP A 221 2.59 1.87 -16.49
CA ASP A 221 1.84 3.07 -16.14
C ASP A 221 0.97 2.80 -14.92
N PRO A 222 1.20 3.46 -13.78
CA PRO A 222 0.41 3.25 -12.57
C PRO A 222 -1.03 3.75 -12.68
N GLN A 223 -1.36 4.57 -13.69
CA GLN A 223 -2.68 5.18 -13.85
C GLN A 223 -3.66 4.27 -14.57
N VAL A 224 -3.19 3.37 -15.46
CA VAL A 224 -4.04 2.48 -16.26
C VAL A 224 -4.18 1.13 -15.59
N GLY A 225 -5.34 0.90 -14.97
CA GLY A 225 -5.69 -0.29 -14.20
C GLY A 225 -6.47 -1.34 -14.99
N PHE A 226 -6.71 -2.48 -14.37
CA PHE A 226 -7.53 -3.57 -14.91
C PHE A 226 -8.88 -3.68 -14.19
N LEU A 227 -8.94 -3.30 -12.91
CA LEU A 227 -10.16 -3.33 -12.10
C LEU A 227 -10.74 -1.93 -11.90
N HIS A 228 -9.90 -1.01 -11.47
CA HIS A 228 -10.31 0.36 -11.21
C HIS A 228 -10.35 1.15 -12.52
N ALA A 229 -11.48 1.81 -12.79
CA ALA A 229 -11.62 2.68 -13.96
C ALA A 229 -10.61 3.84 -13.93
N ASP A 230 -10.16 4.24 -15.09
CA ASP A 230 -9.25 5.36 -15.24
C ASP A 230 -9.94 6.67 -14.83
N ARG A 231 -9.20 7.48 -14.07
CA ARG A 231 -9.64 8.81 -13.63
C ARG A 231 -8.42 9.72 -13.57
N PRO A 232 -8.54 10.98 -13.99
CA PRO A 232 -7.45 11.94 -13.89
C PRO A 232 -6.87 12.01 -12.47
N GLY A 233 -5.54 11.95 -12.36
CA GLY A 233 -4.82 12.00 -11.08
C GLY A 233 -4.92 10.77 -10.20
N ARG A 234 -5.51 9.66 -10.67
CA ARG A 234 -5.62 8.41 -9.93
C ARG A 234 -4.64 7.37 -10.45
N ASP A 235 -3.84 6.81 -9.57
CA ASP A 235 -2.97 5.67 -9.87
C ASP A 235 -3.79 4.36 -9.82
N SER A 236 -4.65 4.11 -10.84
CA SER A 236 -5.64 3.02 -10.85
C SER A 236 -4.99 1.64 -10.76
N LEU A 237 -3.89 1.38 -11.49
CA LEU A 237 -3.15 0.12 -11.38
C LEU A 237 -2.49 -0.05 -10.01
N ALA A 238 -1.97 1.04 -9.43
CA ALA A 238 -1.42 0.96 -8.08
C ALA A 238 -2.50 0.64 -7.05
N GLN A 239 -3.74 1.11 -7.24
CA GLN A 239 -4.87 0.71 -6.40
C GLN A 239 -5.25 -0.76 -6.62
N ASP A 240 -5.19 -1.25 -7.86
CA ASP A 240 -5.44 -2.66 -8.17
C ASP A 240 -4.46 -3.58 -7.41
N ILE A 241 -3.16 -3.33 -7.54
CA ILE A 241 -2.13 -4.14 -6.86
C ILE A 241 -2.21 -3.97 -5.34
N LEU A 242 -2.60 -2.79 -4.84
CA LEU A 242 -2.78 -2.57 -3.40
C LEU A 242 -3.84 -3.50 -2.80
N GLU A 243 -4.87 -3.92 -3.56
CA GLU A 243 -5.89 -4.83 -3.06
C GLU A 243 -5.31 -6.14 -2.53
N GLU A 244 -4.23 -6.65 -3.13
CA GLU A 244 -3.54 -7.87 -2.70
C GLU A 244 -2.89 -7.73 -1.30
N PHE A 245 -2.51 -6.50 -0.93
CA PHE A 245 -1.77 -6.22 0.31
C PHE A 245 -2.62 -5.63 1.43
N ARG A 246 -3.86 -5.19 1.15
CA ARG A 246 -4.68 -4.50 2.15
C ARG A 246 -4.84 -5.33 3.42
N ALA A 247 -5.50 -6.48 3.33
CA ALA A 247 -5.77 -7.28 4.52
C ALA A 247 -4.50 -7.94 5.08
N TRP A 248 -3.66 -8.48 4.19
CA TRP A 248 -2.47 -9.23 4.63
C TRP A 248 -1.40 -8.35 5.27
N TRP A 249 -1.18 -7.15 4.75
CA TRP A 249 -0.13 -6.26 5.25
C TRP A 249 -0.71 -5.09 6.06
N ALA A 250 -1.51 -4.23 5.43
CA ALA A 250 -1.94 -2.98 6.02
C ALA A 250 -2.86 -3.18 7.23
N ASP A 251 -3.93 -3.97 7.07
CA ASP A 251 -4.90 -4.18 8.16
C ASP A 251 -4.26 -4.88 9.35
N ARG A 252 -3.43 -5.89 9.08
CA ARG A 252 -2.70 -6.61 10.14
C ARG A 252 -1.69 -5.72 10.87
N LEU A 253 -1.04 -4.78 10.18
CA LEU A 253 -0.14 -3.81 10.80
C LEU A 253 -0.94 -2.90 11.75
N VAL A 254 -2.05 -2.34 11.28
CA VAL A 254 -2.92 -1.47 12.08
C VAL A 254 -3.48 -2.21 13.29
N LEU A 255 -4.03 -3.41 13.08
CA LEU A 255 -4.52 -4.26 14.18
C LEU A 255 -3.43 -4.60 15.19
N SER A 256 -2.20 -4.86 14.73
CA SER A 256 -1.07 -5.14 15.61
C SER A 256 -0.72 -3.94 16.50
N LEU A 257 -0.66 -2.74 15.93
CA LEU A 257 -0.36 -1.50 16.66
C LEU A 257 -1.42 -1.20 17.73
N ILE A 258 -2.68 -1.34 17.37
CA ILE A 258 -3.80 -1.12 18.28
C ILE A 258 -3.83 -2.20 19.37
N ASN A 259 -3.82 -3.46 18.99
CA ASN A 259 -3.99 -4.59 19.92
C ASN A 259 -2.81 -4.78 20.87
N ARG A 260 -1.62 -4.25 20.53
CA ARG A 260 -0.46 -4.20 21.43
C ARG A 260 -0.44 -2.93 22.28
N GLY A 261 -1.43 -2.03 22.14
CA GLY A 261 -1.48 -0.76 22.87
C GLY A 261 -0.37 0.22 22.49
N GLN A 262 0.26 0.03 21.33
CA GLN A 262 1.32 0.92 20.83
C GLN A 262 0.75 2.24 20.28
N ILE A 263 -0.46 2.21 19.76
CA ILE A 263 -1.26 3.38 19.38
C ILE A 263 -2.57 3.33 20.18
N LYS A 264 -2.96 4.45 20.75
CA LYS A 264 -4.11 4.58 21.65
C LYS A 264 -5.07 5.67 21.16
N PRO A 265 -6.34 5.72 21.60
CA PRO A 265 -7.29 6.76 21.18
C PRO A 265 -6.81 8.20 21.38
N GLN A 266 -6.03 8.46 22.43
CA GLN A 266 -5.45 9.78 22.71
C GLN A 266 -4.41 10.25 21.67
N ASP A 267 -3.93 9.38 20.79
CA ASP A 267 -2.96 9.67 19.75
C ASP A 267 -3.61 10.30 18.50
N PHE A 268 -4.90 10.61 18.59
CA PHE A 268 -5.68 11.21 17.53
C PHE A 268 -6.26 12.56 17.93
N VAL A 269 -6.55 13.38 16.93
CA VAL A 269 -7.26 14.66 17.06
C VAL A 269 -8.42 14.68 16.10
N ALA A 270 -9.62 14.99 16.62
CA ALA A 270 -10.78 15.25 15.79
C ALA A 270 -10.80 16.72 15.35
N GLU A 271 -11.01 16.96 14.06
CA GLU A 271 -11.23 18.30 13.51
C GLU A 271 -12.71 18.70 13.60
N ALA A 272 -12.98 19.99 13.51
CA ALA A 272 -14.36 20.54 13.53
C ALA A 272 -15.28 19.95 12.42
N GLY A 273 -14.69 19.51 11.29
CA GLY A 273 -15.39 18.82 10.19
C GLY A 273 -15.61 17.32 10.40
N GLY A 274 -15.30 16.78 11.58
CA GLY A 274 -15.44 15.36 11.92
C GLY A 274 -14.32 14.46 11.34
N ALA A 275 -13.30 15.03 10.71
CA ALA A 275 -12.12 14.30 10.29
C ALA A 275 -11.24 13.94 11.51
N VAL A 276 -10.70 12.74 11.52
CA VAL A 276 -9.78 12.28 12.57
C VAL A 276 -8.36 12.15 12.02
N ASN A 277 -7.43 12.89 12.62
CA ASN A 277 -6.02 12.92 12.25
C ASN A 277 -5.14 12.23 13.28
N ILE A 278 -4.05 11.63 12.81
CA ILE A 278 -3.04 10.97 13.63
C ILE A 278 -2.03 12.02 14.13
N LYS A 279 -1.76 12.09 15.43
CA LYS A 279 -0.75 12.99 16.00
C LYS A 279 0.67 12.67 15.49
N PRO A 280 1.61 13.65 15.49
CA PRO A 280 2.96 13.48 14.95
C PRO A 280 3.73 12.31 15.54
N GLU A 281 3.65 12.11 16.87
CA GLU A 281 4.36 11.04 17.58
C GLU A 281 3.87 9.65 17.14
N ALA A 282 2.56 9.47 17.05
CA ALA A 282 1.97 8.23 16.57
C ALA A 282 2.28 7.96 15.10
N ARG A 283 2.34 9.02 14.26
CA ARG A 283 2.81 8.89 12.86
C ARG A 283 4.26 8.43 12.78
N LYS A 284 5.14 8.97 13.62
CA LYS A 284 6.54 8.55 13.69
C LYS A 284 6.65 7.07 14.05
N LEU A 285 5.90 6.62 15.07
CA LEU A 285 5.85 5.21 15.46
C LEU A 285 5.32 4.33 14.31
N LEU A 286 4.27 4.79 13.61
CA LEU A 286 3.69 4.08 12.47
C LEU A 286 4.73 3.91 11.34
N PHE A 287 5.49 4.95 11.01
CA PHE A 287 6.56 4.88 10.02
C PHE A 287 7.67 3.92 10.43
N GLN A 288 8.12 3.98 11.68
CA GLN A 288 9.15 3.08 12.20
C GLN A 288 8.68 1.61 12.12
N THR A 289 7.43 1.35 12.52
CA THR A 289 6.88 0.00 12.47
C THR A 289 6.71 -0.48 11.03
N LEU A 290 6.26 0.38 10.12
CA LEU A 290 6.14 0.06 8.70
C LEU A 290 7.52 -0.24 8.08
N GLN A 291 8.54 0.54 8.43
CA GLN A 291 9.91 0.32 7.94
C GLN A 291 10.50 -0.98 8.49
N ALA A 292 10.33 -1.26 9.77
CA ALA A 292 10.74 -2.54 10.36
C ALA A 292 10.03 -3.72 9.67
N LYS A 293 8.73 -3.58 9.41
CA LYS A 293 7.95 -4.60 8.69
C LYS A 293 8.45 -4.85 7.28
N LYS A 294 8.91 -3.82 6.57
CA LYS A 294 9.49 -3.97 5.22
C LYS A 294 10.77 -4.82 5.21
N GLN A 295 11.52 -4.84 6.31
CA GLN A 295 12.77 -5.60 6.44
C GLN A 295 12.55 -7.08 6.83
N GLU A 296 11.36 -7.43 7.31
CA GLU A 296 11.02 -8.83 7.59
C GLU A 296 11.02 -9.65 6.31
N LYS A 297 11.49 -10.89 6.42
CA LYS A 297 11.53 -11.82 5.31
C LYS A 297 10.36 -12.79 5.33
N ILE A 298 9.92 -13.14 4.15
CA ILE A 298 8.88 -14.17 3.93
C ILE A 298 9.23 -15.03 2.73
N MET A 299 8.72 -16.26 2.71
CA MET A 299 8.72 -17.09 1.52
C MET A 299 7.66 -16.56 0.55
N HIS A 300 8.08 -16.10 -0.64
CA HIS A 300 7.14 -15.62 -1.65
C HIS A 300 6.33 -16.78 -2.21
N PRO A 301 4.97 -16.71 -2.22
CA PRO A 301 4.13 -17.89 -2.52
C PRO A 301 4.31 -18.45 -3.93
N PHE A 302 4.61 -17.60 -4.91
CA PHE A 302 4.82 -18.03 -6.30
C PHE A 302 6.30 -18.32 -6.61
N LEU A 303 7.22 -17.44 -6.18
CA LEU A 303 8.65 -17.60 -6.49
C LEU A 303 9.30 -18.73 -5.68
N GLN A 304 8.75 -19.10 -4.54
CA GLN A 304 9.32 -20.05 -3.58
C GLN A 304 10.74 -19.62 -3.11
N GLU A 305 10.95 -18.32 -3.03
CA GLU A 305 12.19 -17.70 -2.58
C GLU A 305 11.93 -16.84 -1.35
N GLU A 306 12.90 -16.74 -0.45
CA GLU A 306 12.85 -15.84 0.69
C GLU A 306 13.10 -14.40 0.22
N VAL A 307 12.12 -13.51 0.46
CA VAL A 307 12.17 -12.12 0.05
C VAL A 307 11.78 -11.20 1.20
N GLU A 308 12.32 -10.00 1.22
CA GLU A 308 11.89 -8.97 2.16
C GLU A 308 10.53 -8.41 1.76
N ILE A 309 9.66 -8.17 2.75
CA ILE A 309 8.29 -7.67 2.53
C ILE A 309 8.29 -6.37 1.72
N GLY A 310 9.26 -5.50 1.94
CA GLY A 310 9.39 -4.25 1.19
C GLY A 310 9.63 -4.41 -0.31
N LEU A 311 10.07 -5.59 -0.78
CA LEU A 311 10.24 -5.90 -2.20
C LEU A 311 8.96 -6.40 -2.88
N LEU A 312 7.92 -6.77 -2.12
CA LEU A 312 6.71 -7.36 -2.68
C LEU A 312 6.03 -6.47 -3.74
N PRO A 313 5.89 -5.14 -3.56
CA PRO A 313 5.36 -4.27 -4.61
C PRO A 313 6.12 -4.37 -5.92
N TYR A 314 7.46 -4.42 -5.84
CA TYR A 314 8.32 -4.54 -7.02
C TYR A 314 8.20 -5.92 -7.67
N ILE A 315 8.16 -6.98 -6.86
CA ILE A 315 8.00 -8.36 -7.35
C ILE A 315 6.66 -8.50 -8.08
N GLN A 316 5.55 -8.02 -7.51
CA GLN A 316 4.23 -8.08 -8.15
C GLN A 316 4.19 -7.25 -9.44
N ALA A 317 4.80 -6.06 -9.45
CA ALA A 317 4.94 -5.27 -10.67
C ALA A 317 5.74 -6.02 -11.77
N MET A 318 6.83 -6.70 -11.38
CA MET A 318 7.63 -7.52 -12.29
C MET A 318 6.85 -8.73 -12.83
N LEU A 319 6.09 -9.44 -11.98
CA LEU A 319 5.27 -10.58 -12.38
C LEU A 319 4.16 -10.14 -13.34
N LEU A 320 3.52 -8.98 -13.08
CA LEU A 320 2.56 -8.40 -13.99
C LEU A 320 3.22 -8.05 -15.33
N ALA A 321 4.37 -7.40 -15.34
CA ALA A 321 5.10 -7.07 -16.56
C ALA A 321 5.48 -8.31 -17.38
N ARG A 322 5.86 -9.41 -16.73
CA ARG A 322 6.14 -10.69 -17.39
C ARG A 322 4.90 -11.30 -18.03
N HIS A 323 3.76 -11.24 -17.33
CA HIS A 323 2.48 -11.67 -17.90
C HIS A 323 2.11 -10.82 -19.13
N LEU A 324 2.22 -9.51 -19.05
CA LEU A 324 1.90 -8.59 -20.16
C LEU A 324 2.82 -8.78 -21.39
N ARG A 325 4.04 -9.29 -21.21
CA ARG A 325 4.96 -9.66 -22.31
C ARG A 325 4.72 -11.06 -22.86
N GLY A 326 3.86 -11.86 -22.22
CA GLY A 326 3.64 -13.26 -22.60
C GLY A 326 4.64 -14.24 -22.00
N ASP A 327 5.54 -13.81 -21.10
CA ASP A 327 6.50 -14.67 -20.38
C ASP A 327 5.80 -15.58 -19.34
N LEU A 328 4.60 -15.20 -18.91
CA LEU A 328 3.74 -15.96 -18.00
C LEU A 328 2.35 -16.07 -18.60
N ALA A 329 1.76 -17.26 -18.58
CA ALA A 329 0.41 -17.50 -19.09
C ALA A 329 -0.65 -16.69 -18.31
N GLU A 330 -0.49 -16.57 -17.00
CA GLU A 330 -1.39 -15.84 -16.12
C GLU A 330 -0.62 -14.95 -15.14
N TYR A 331 -1.25 -13.88 -14.67
CA TYR A 331 -0.70 -13.06 -13.59
C TYR A 331 -0.83 -13.80 -12.25
N PRO A 332 0.27 -14.15 -11.56
CA PRO A 332 0.20 -14.79 -10.26
C PRO A 332 0.06 -13.73 -9.15
N PRO A 333 -1.14 -13.58 -8.55
CA PRO A 333 -1.36 -12.62 -7.48
C PRO A 333 -0.67 -13.06 -6.19
N PHE A 334 -0.45 -12.11 -5.27
CA PHE A 334 0.13 -12.40 -3.97
C PHE A 334 -0.84 -13.14 -3.06
N LEU A 335 -0.74 -14.45 -3.03
CA LEU A 335 -1.58 -15.36 -2.25
C LEU A 335 -0.75 -16.08 -1.17
N MET A 336 -0.57 -15.46 -0.01
CA MET A 336 0.06 -16.14 1.13
C MET A 336 -0.76 -17.38 1.53
N ARG A 337 -0.11 -18.49 1.78
CA ARG A 337 -0.71 -19.75 2.26
C ARG A 337 -0.93 -19.72 3.78
#